data_d885da210049f658a63d812804d4f0e3
#
_entry.id   d885da210049f658a63d812804d4f0e3
#
_cell.length_a   1.000
_cell.length_b   1.000
_cell.length_c   1.000
_cell.angle_alpha   90.00
_cell.angle_beta   90.00
_cell.angle_gamma   90.00
#
_symmetry.space_group_name_H-M   'P 1'
#
loop_
_entity.id
_entity.type
_entity.pdbx_description
1 polymer ?
#
loop_
_entity_poly.entity_id
_entity_poly.type
_entity_poly.pdbx_seq_one_letter_code
_entity_poly.pdbx_strand_id
1 'polypeptide(L)'
;MRIYFMKSFYTRLLRLIDRLYPVFFAFLALMTAFLCFRCLGIKAIDSWDEARHGISAYEMLKNGNFLVNTYLNEPDYWNVKPPVSFWSIMAGFTLFGYTSVGLRFFSALAYLITTVVTGLFARRYGKLTSLLVMAFLCANYFPFKAHLVRAGDADSLYLLFFTLAMLAMLKIRENGRMLYVCGLCFSLAFLTKSFHAGMIAAIGGLFLLLTGELRKMKPGRFLLFLGSALLPAALWAVCRFQYDGFTFFRNMYEADIAGRTAAGGLEGHGFPFSFYWTSIFWNFDYIYGWLTLLVIM
;
A
#
# COMPACT_ATOMS: atom_id res chain seq x y z
N MET A 1 1.05 0.93 49.42
CA MET A 1 1.47 -0.42 49.01
C MET A 1 1.06 -0.80 47.56
N ARG A 2 -0.20 -0.65 47.14
CA ARG A 2 -0.67 -0.98 45.77
C ARG A 2 0.09 -0.24 44.64
N ILE A 3 0.33 1.06 44.74
CA ILE A 3 1.01 1.88 43.72
C ILE A 3 2.48 1.47 43.54
N TYR A 4 3.16 1.14 44.63
CA TYR A 4 4.56 0.67 44.60
C TYR A 4 4.68 -0.71 43.94
N PHE A 5 3.75 -1.61 44.21
CA PHE A 5 3.68 -2.94 43.58
C PHE A 5 3.43 -2.86 42.08
N MET A 6 2.47 -2.02 41.67
CA MET A 6 2.19 -1.77 40.25
C MET A 6 3.40 -1.17 39.52
N LYS A 7 4.09 -0.19 40.12
CA LYS A 7 5.30 0.39 39.54
C LYS A 7 6.42 -0.65 39.37
N SER A 8 6.63 -1.48 40.37
CA SER A 8 7.64 -2.56 40.33
C SER A 8 7.30 -3.62 39.28
N PHE A 9 6.03 -4.04 39.18
CA PHE A 9 5.56 -4.99 38.17
C PHE A 9 5.74 -4.45 36.77
N TYR A 10 5.28 -3.23 36.51
CA TYR A 10 5.41 -2.56 35.22
C TYR A 10 6.87 -2.45 34.75
N THR A 11 7.77 -2.06 35.68
CA THR A 11 9.21 -1.95 35.38
C THR A 11 9.83 -3.31 35.04
N ARG A 12 9.40 -4.39 35.73
CA ARG A 12 9.87 -5.76 35.42
C ARG A 12 9.36 -6.22 34.06
N LEU A 13 8.10 -5.95 33.74
CA LEU A 13 7.48 -6.28 32.46
C LEU A 13 8.19 -5.57 31.30
N LEU A 14 8.46 -4.28 31.43
CA LEU A 14 9.19 -3.53 30.40
C LEU A 14 10.60 -4.08 30.18
N ARG A 15 11.34 -4.40 31.27
CA ARG A 15 12.67 -5.03 31.16
C ARG A 15 12.61 -6.39 30.46
N LEU A 16 11.60 -7.19 30.73
CA LEU A 16 11.39 -8.47 30.05
C LEU A 16 11.12 -8.26 28.54
N ILE A 17 10.24 -7.32 28.21
CA ILE A 17 9.95 -6.95 26.81
C ILE A 17 11.22 -6.47 26.11
N ASP A 18 12.01 -5.62 26.78
CA ASP A 18 13.26 -5.12 26.23
C ASP A 18 14.28 -6.22 25.94
N ARG A 19 14.37 -7.21 26.82
CA ARG A 19 15.27 -8.36 26.67
C ARG A 19 14.81 -9.32 25.58
N LEU A 20 13.51 -9.59 25.52
CA LEU A 20 12.92 -10.57 24.59
C LEU A 20 12.38 -9.93 23.31
N TYR A 21 12.63 -8.63 23.10
CA TYR A 21 12.15 -7.91 21.91
C TYR A 21 12.43 -8.63 20.60
N PRO A 22 13.66 -9.12 20.30
CA PRO A 22 13.91 -9.81 19.03
C PRO A 22 13.05 -11.06 18.86
N VAL A 23 12.80 -11.79 19.94
CA VAL A 23 11.97 -13.01 19.94
C VAL A 23 10.51 -12.66 19.65
N PHE A 24 9.95 -11.68 20.36
CA PHE A 24 8.57 -11.25 20.14
C PHE A 24 8.38 -10.63 18.75
N PHE A 25 9.35 -9.85 18.28
CA PHE A 25 9.32 -9.26 16.95
C PHE A 25 9.33 -10.35 15.87
N ALA A 26 10.24 -11.32 15.97
CA ALA A 26 10.31 -12.45 15.06
C ALA A 26 9.03 -13.30 15.11
N PHE A 27 8.49 -13.55 16.28
CA PHE A 27 7.21 -14.27 16.44
C PHE A 27 6.07 -13.55 15.73
N LEU A 28 5.91 -12.24 15.90
CA LEU A 28 4.87 -11.46 15.24
C LEU A 28 5.09 -11.40 13.72
N ALA A 29 6.33 -11.31 13.26
CA ALA A 29 6.65 -11.37 11.83
C ALA A 29 6.30 -12.73 11.22
N LEU A 30 6.65 -13.83 11.91
CA LEU A 30 6.31 -15.20 11.48
C LEU A 30 4.81 -15.46 11.54
N MET A 31 4.12 -14.96 12.56
CA MET A 31 2.65 -15.05 12.66
C MET A 31 1.99 -14.28 11.52
N THR A 32 2.46 -13.07 11.22
CA THR A 32 1.96 -12.30 10.07
C THR A 32 2.22 -13.04 8.76
N ALA A 33 3.44 -13.59 8.56
CA ALA A 33 3.76 -14.40 7.40
C ALA A 33 2.82 -15.61 7.29
N PHE A 34 2.63 -16.36 8.38
CA PHE A 34 1.68 -17.48 8.40
C PHE A 34 0.27 -17.05 8.00
N LEU A 35 -0.25 -15.95 8.56
CA LEU A 35 -1.57 -15.42 8.22
C LEU A 35 -1.66 -14.94 6.77
N CYS A 36 -0.61 -14.35 6.21
CA CYS A 36 -0.56 -13.88 4.83
C CYS A 36 -0.56 -15.05 3.83
N PHE A 37 0.26 -16.07 4.07
CA PHE A 37 0.51 -17.13 3.09
C PHE A 37 -0.37 -18.36 3.28
N ARG A 38 -0.99 -18.56 4.47
CA ARG A 38 -1.91 -19.70 4.65
C ARG A 38 -3.11 -19.57 3.70
N CYS A 39 -3.46 -20.67 3.06
CA CYS A 39 -4.66 -20.79 2.25
C CYS A 39 -4.72 -19.89 0.97
N LEU A 40 -3.59 -19.39 0.46
CA LEU A 40 -3.59 -18.60 -0.78
C LEU A 40 -4.18 -19.36 -1.98
N GLY A 41 -3.98 -20.67 -2.03
CA GLY A 41 -4.46 -21.53 -3.12
C GLY A 41 -5.88 -22.10 -2.93
N ILE A 42 -6.50 -21.89 -1.75
CA ILE A 42 -7.78 -22.56 -1.41
C ILE A 42 -8.99 -21.70 -1.76
N LYS A 43 -8.92 -20.37 -1.51
CA LYS A 43 -10.01 -19.47 -1.85
C LYS A 43 -10.19 -19.39 -3.36
N ALA A 44 -11.42 -19.51 -3.85
CA ALA A 44 -11.75 -19.23 -5.25
C ALA A 44 -11.25 -17.83 -5.67
N ILE A 45 -10.90 -17.67 -6.94
CA ILE A 45 -10.52 -16.39 -7.50
C ILE A 45 -11.78 -15.53 -7.58
N ASP A 46 -11.70 -14.29 -7.09
CA ASP A 46 -12.81 -13.34 -7.15
C ASP A 46 -13.09 -12.95 -8.62
N SER A 47 -14.38 -12.94 -8.99
CA SER A 47 -14.81 -12.91 -10.40
C SER A 47 -14.55 -11.60 -11.15
N TRP A 48 -14.28 -10.49 -10.45
CA TRP A 48 -14.06 -9.18 -11.08
C TRP A 48 -12.57 -8.80 -11.13
N ASP A 49 -12.13 -7.98 -10.20
CA ASP A 49 -10.79 -7.38 -10.25
C ASP A 49 -9.67 -8.42 -10.24
N GLU A 50 -9.74 -9.40 -9.33
CA GLU A 50 -8.69 -10.42 -9.20
C GLU A 50 -8.59 -11.29 -10.46
N ALA A 51 -9.74 -11.78 -10.98
CA ALA A 51 -9.75 -12.63 -12.17
C ALA A 51 -9.22 -11.87 -13.38
N ARG A 52 -9.66 -10.63 -13.57
CA ARG A 52 -9.24 -9.79 -14.70
C ARG A 52 -7.77 -9.42 -14.64
N HIS A 53 -7.25 -9.06 -13.44
CA HIS A 53 -5.81 -8.86 -13.25
C HIS A 53 -5.01 -10.13 -13.56
N GLY A 54 -5.48 -11.28 -13.10
CA GLY A 54 -4.86 -12.57 -13.34
C GLY A 54 -4.80 -12.92 -14.83
N ILE A 55 -5.91 -12.74 -15.57
CA ILE A 55 -5.97 -12.99 -17.02
C ILE A 55 -5.02 -12.02 -17.74
N SER A 56 -5.09 -10.73 -17.45
CA SER A 56 -4.20 -9.74 -18.07
C SER A 56 -2.72 -10.07 -17.82
N ALA A 57 -2.34 -10.39 -16.61
CA ALA A 57 -0.95 -10.77 -16.28
C ALA A 57 -0.53 -12.08 -16.96
N TYR A 58 -1.43 -13.05 -17.08
CA TYR A 58 -1.20 -14.29 -17.83
C TYR A 58 -0.93 -14.04 -19.30
N GLU A 59 -1.79 -13.25 -19.97
CA GLU A 59 -1.64 -12.91 -21.37
C GLU A 59 -0.38 -12.08 -21.63
N MET A 60 -0.11 -11.08 -20.79
CA MET A 60 1.13 -10.29 -20.86
C MET A 60 2.36 -11.18 -20.77
N LEU A 61 2.41 -12.11 -19.83
CA LEU A 61 3.54 -13.05 -19.67
C LEU A 61 3.67 -13.99 -20.86
N LYS A 62 2.57 -14.56 -21.31
CA LYS A 62 2.55 -15.50 -22.44
C LYS A 62 2.97 -14.84 -23.75
N ASN A 63 2.56 -13.59 -23.97
CA ASN A 63 2.85 -12.84 -25.20
C ASN A 63 4.18 -12.07 -25.11
N GLY A 64 4.91 -12.12 -23.99
CA GLY A 64 6.12 -11.34 -23.77
C GLY A 64 5.90 -9.83 -23.75
N ASN A 65 4.68 -9.38 -23.48
CA ASN A 65 4.32 -7.96 -23.45
C ASN A 65 4.29 -7.47 -21.99
N PHE A 66 5.25 -6.62 -21.63
CA PHE A 66 5.36 -6.06 -20.30
C PHE A 66 4.75 -4.66 -20.16
N LEU A 67 4.19 -4.12 -21.24
CA LEU A 67 3.74 -2.73 -21.30
C LEU A 67 2.23 -2.59 -21.37
N VAL A 68 1.60 -3.39 -22.20
CA VAL A 68 0.17 -3.30 -22.54
C VAL A 68 -0.56 -4.50 -21.94
N ASN A 69 -1.43 -4.23 -20.99
CA ASN A 69 -2.34 -5.25 -20.46
C ASN A 69 -3.42 -5.59 -21.49
N THR A 70 -3.69 -6.88 -21.65
CA THR A 70 -4.69 -7.39 -22.57
C THR A 70 -5.76 -8.20 -21.83
N TYR A 71 -6.91 -8.32 -22.45
CA TYR A 71 -7.99 -9.21 -22.02
C TYR A 71 -8.63 -9.83 -23.27
N LEU A 72 -8.70 -11.14 -23.34
CA LEU A 72 -9.06 -11.90 -24.55
C LEU A 72 -8.13 -11.59 -25.72
N ASN A 73 -6.85 -11.36 -25.45
CA ASN A 73 -5.78 -10.97 -26.39
C ASN A 73 -5.96 -9.60 -27.07
N GLU A 74 -6.93 -8.80 -26.61
CA GLU A 74 -7.11 -7.42 -27.06
C GLU A 74 -6.68 -6.43 -25.97
N PRO A 75 -6.19 -5.21 -26.31
CA PRO A 75 -5.83 -4.19 -25.32
C PRO A 75 -6.98 -3.90 -24.36
N ASP A 76 -6.71 -3.98 -23.07
CA ASP A 76 -7.73 -3.79 -22.04
C ASP A 76 -7.85 -2.31 -21.62
N TYR A 77 -8.89 -1.65 -22.10
CA TYR A 77 -9.23 -0.27 -21.75
C TYR A 77 -10.27 -0.16 -20.62
N TRP A 78 -10.67 -1.27 -20.02
CA TRP A 78 -11.51 -1.28 -18.84
C TRP A 78 -10.66 -1.35 -17.57
N ASN A 79 -9.67 -2.26 -17.50
CA ASN A 79 -8.74 -2.35 -16.41
C ASN A 79 -7.53 -1.45 -16.66
N VAL A 80 -7.72 -0.17 -16.46
CA VAL A 80 -6.74 0.88 -16.77
C VAL A 80 -5.68 1.07 -15.67
N LYS A 81 -5.27 -0.02 -15.01
CA LYS A 81 -4.17 0.03 -14.05
C LYS A 81 -2.82 0.09 -14.77
N PRO A 82 -1.85 0.86 -14.25
CA PRO A 82 -0.47 0.83 -14.70
C PRO A 82 0.23 -0.51 -14.39
N PRO A 83 1.44 -0.76 -14.94
CA PRO A 83 1.96 -2.12 -15.11
C PRO A 83 2.48 -2.82 -13.84
N VAL A 84 2.81 -2.11 -12.76
CA VAL A 84 3.50 -2.72 -11.60
C VAL A 84 2.64 -3.78 -10.92
N SER A 85 1.31 -3.61 -10.86
CA SER A 85 0.41 -4.64 -10.33
C SER A 85 0.47 -5.91 -11.17
N PHE A 86 0.43 -5.80 -12.50
CA PHE A 86 0.56 -6.95 -13.41
C PHE A 86 1.93 -7.60 -13.32
N TRP A 87 3.02 -6.81 -13.27
CA TRP A 87 4.38 -7.36 -13.15
C TRP A 87 4.56 -8.18 -11.89
N SER A 88 3.93 -7.80 -10.79
CA SER A 88 3.97 -8.59 -9.56
C SER A 88 3.30 -9.95 -9.72
N ILE A 89 2.16 -10.01 -10.42
CA ILE A 89 1.46 -11.25 -10.71
C ILE A 89 2.26 -12.10 -11.71
N MET A 90 2.81 -11.48 -12.76
CA MET A 90 3.68 -12.16 -13.73
C MET A 90 4.89 -12.81 -13.04
N ALA A 91 5.54 -12.11 -12.12
CA ALA A 91 6.62 -12.65 -11.30
C ALA A 91 6.13 -13.83 -10.43
N GLY A 92 4.95 -13.73 -9.84
CA GLY A 92 4.33 -14.83 -9.10
C GLY A 92 4.03 -16.04 -9.97
N PHE A 93 3.51 -15.84 -11.18
CA PHE A 93 3.27 -16.91 -12.14
C PHE A 93 4.57 -17.57 -12.63
N THR A 94 5.63 -16.81 -12.78
CA THR A 94 6.95 -17.34 -13.13
C THR A 94 7.51 -18.24 -12.02
N LEU A 95 7.29 -17.88 -10.74
CA LEU A 95 7.82 -18.62 -9.59
C LEU A 95 6.96 -19.84 -9.19
N PHE A 96 5.64 -19.73 -9.27
CA PHE A 96 4.69 -20.69 -8.73
C PHE A 96 3.74 -21.28 -9.76
N GLY A 97 3.99 -21.01 -11.05
CA GLY A 97 3.08 -21.39 -12.15
C GLY A 97 1.78 -20.59 -12.14
N TYR A 98 0.92 -20.87 -13.12
CA TYR A 98 -0.41 -20.24 -13.27
C TYR A 98 -1.40 -20.79 -12.22
N THR A 99 -1.18 -20.44 -10.98
CA THR A 99 -1.96 -20.90 -9.83
C THR A 99 -2.47 -19.72 -9.00
N SER A 100 -3.47 -19.96 -8.16
CA SER A 100 -3.95 -18.95 -7.20
C SER A 100 -2.85 -18.49 -6.24
N VAL A 101 -1.86 -19.36 -5.96
CA VAL A 101 -0.69 -19.01 -5.16
C VAL A 101 0.17 -17.99 -5.92
N GLY A 102 0.50 -18.26 -7.20
CA GLY A 102 1.26 -17.35 -8.05
C GLY A 102 0.56 -16.01 -8.19
N LEU A 103 -0.77 -16.02 -8.39
CA LEU A 103 -1.59 -14.82 -8.49
C LEU A 103 -1.48 -13.90 -7.27
N ARG A 104 -1.45 -14.46 -6.04
CA ARG A 104 -1.60 -13.75 -4.77
C ARG A 104 -0.32 -13.54 -3.99
N PHE A 105 0.77 -14.21 -4.37
CA PHE A 105 2.00 -14.28 -3.57
C PHE A 105 2.56 -12.89 -3.25
N PHE A 106 2.69 -12.03 -4.25
CA PHE A 106 3.28 -10.70 -4.05
C PHE A 106 2.36 -9.73 -3.29
N SER A 107 1.05 -9.91 -3.34
CA SER A 107 0.10 -9.18 -2.47
C SER A 107 0.30 -9.55 -1.00
N ALA A 108 0.42 -10.84 -0.70
CA ALA A 108 0.71 -11.34 0.65
C ALA A 108 2.09 -10.87 1.15
N LEU A 109 3.11 -10.91 0.30
CA LEU A 109 4.46 -10.45 0.60
C LEU A 109 4.50 -8.93 0.86
N ALA A 110 3.79 -8.13 0.07
CA ALA A 110 3.71 -6.68 0.25
C ALA A 110 3.12 -6.31 1.61
N TYR A 111 2.06 -7.00 2.06
CA TYR A 111 1.48 -6.74 3.38
C TYR A 111 2.42 -7.18 4.52
N LEU A 112 3.10 -8.31 4.38
CA LEU A 112 4.12 -8.74 5.35
C LEU A 112 5.22 -7.68 5.48
N ILE A 113 5.77 -7.20 4.35
CA ILE A 113 6.79 -6.16 4.35
C ILE A 113 6.23 -4.89 4.99
N THR A 114 5.01 -4.47 4.66
CA THR A 114 4.35 -3.31 5.26
C THR A 114 4.29 -3.41 6.79
N THR A 115 3.88 -4.56 7.31
CA THR A 115 3.82 -4.82 8.77
C THR A 115 5.20 -4.73 9.40
N VAL A 116 6.19 -5.40 8.82
CA VAL A 116 7.56 -5.44 9.35
C VAL A 116 8.21 -4.06 9.33
N VAL A 117 8.14 -3.32 8.20
CA VAL A 117 8.77 -2.00 8.10
C VAL A 117 8.11 -0.98 9.02
N THR A 118 6.78 -1.06 9.21
CA THR A 118 6.06 -0.19 10.14
C THR A 118 6.46 -0.50 11.58
N GLY A 119 6.58 -1.77 11.95
CA GLY A 119 7.07 -2.20 13.26
C GLY A 119 8.51 -1.74 13.52
N LEU A 120 9.41 -1.91 12.54
CA LEU A 120 10.79 -1.42 12.63
C LEU A 120 10.86 0.10 12.78
N PHE A 121 10.05 0.83 12.05
CA PHE A 121 9.96 2.29 12.19
C PHE A 121 9.44 2.69 13.58
N ALA A 122 8.39 2.04 14.08
CA ALA A 122 7.79 2.32 15.36
C ALA A 122 8.75 2.06 16.55
N ARG A 123 9.80 1.25 16.35
CA ARG A 123 10.84 1.00 17.37
C ARG A 123 11.51 2.29 17.89
N ARG A 124 11.55 3.34 17.08
CA ARG A 124 12.07 4.67 17.48
C ARG A 124 11.31 5.30 18.65
N TYR A 125 10.03 4.91 18.83
CA TYR A 125 9.16 5.34 19.94
C TYR A 125 9.14 4.36 21.10
N GLY A 126 9.91 3.28 21.02
CA GLY A 126 10.05 2.24 22.02
C GLY A 126 9.80 0.84 21.48
N LYS A 127 10.41 -0.17 22.12
CA LYS A 127 10.28 -1.57 21.71
C LYS A 127 8.84 -2.09 21.90
N LEU A 128 8.18 -1.69 23.00
CA LEU A 128 6.77 -2.02 23.23
C LEU A 128 5.88 -1.44 22.14
N THR A 129 6.08 -0.17 21.76
CA THR A 129 5.33 0.48 20.67
C THR A 129 5.48 -0.29 19.36
N SER A 130 6.70 -0.71 19.03
CA SER A 130 6.97 -1.55 17.86
C SER A 130 6.15 -2.84 17.86
N LEU A 131 6.15 -3.57 18.99
CA LEU A 131 5.41 -4.83 19.11
C LEU A 131 3.90 -4.61 19.07
N LEU A 132 3.38 -3.55 19.71
CA LEU A 132 1.95 -3.22 19.66
C LEU A 132 1.49 -2.88 18.26
N VAL A 133 2.26 -2.10 17.48
CA VAL A 133 1.96 -1.79 16.08
C VAL A 133 1.92 -3.05 15.25
N MET A 134 2.91 -3.94 15.38
CA MET A 134 2.92 -5.20 14.65
C MET A 134 1.76 -6.12 15.06
N ALA A 135 1.48 -6.23 16.36
CA ALA A 135 0.36 -7.04 16.86
C ALA A 135 -0.98 -6.52 16.34
N PHE A 136 -1.17 -5.19 16.31
CA PHE A 136 -2.36 -4.56 15.76
C PHE A 136 -2.54 -4.87 14.26
N LEU A 137 -1.48 -4.71 13.45
CA LEU A 137 -1.53 -5.01 12.01
C LEU A 137 -1.74 -6.51 11.76
N CYS A 138 -1.11 -7.37 12.56
CA CYS A 138 -1.28 -8.82 12.49
C CYS A 138 -2.70 -9.27 12.86
N ALA A 139 -3.30 -8.66 13.89
CA ALA A 139 -4.62 -9.02 14.38
C ALA A 139 -5.76 -8.38 13.57
N ASN A 140 -5.47 -7.40 12.73
CA ASN A 140 -6.47 -6.74 11.90
C ASN A 140 -7.01 -7.71 10.84
N TYR A 141 -8.28 -8.09 10.96
CA TYR A 141 -8.94 -9.04 10.06
C TYR A 141 -9.24 -8.43 8.68
N PHE A 142 -9.48 -7.13 8.61
CA PHE A 142 -9.93 -6.46 7.39
C PHE A 142 -9.01 -6.66 6.17
N PRO A 143 -7.67 -6.53 6.25
CA PRO A 143 -6.77 -6.78 5.14
C PRO A 143 -6.83 -8.20 4.57
N PHE A 144 -7.23 -9.17 5.39
CA PHE A 144 -7.35 -10.58 4.98
C PHE A 144 -8.69 -10.93 4.36
N LYS A 145 -9.74 -10.11 4.63
CA LYS A 145 -11.10 -10.28 4.09
C LYS A 145 -11.29 -9.51 2.78
N ALA A 146 -10.75 -8.28 2.72
CA ALA A 146 -10.87 -7.38 1.56
C ALA A 146 -9.92 -7.77 0.43
N HIS A 147 -9.91 -6.99 -0.65
CA HIS A 147 -9.06 -7.14 -1.84
C HIS A 147 -7.58 -6.77 -1.60
N LEU A 148 -7.02 -7.09 -0.41
CA LEU A 148 -5.66 -6.74 -0.04
C LEU A 148 -4.73 -7.96 -0.06
N VAL A 149 -4.64 -8.68 1.08
CA VAL A 149 -3.58 -9.67 1.32
C VAL A 149 -3.73 -10.91 0.46
N ARG A 150 -4.98 -11.39 0.27
CA ARG A 150 -5.31 -12.66 -0.39
C ARG A 150 -6.06 -12.47 -1.70
N ALA A 151 -5.72 -11.42 -2.42
CA ALA A 151 -6.22 -11.13 -3.74
C ALA A 151 -5.07 -10.75 -4.66
N GLY A 152 -5.11 -11.18 -5.91
CA GLY A 152 -4.18 -10.77 -6.96
C GLY A 152 -4.57 -9.40 -7.50
N ASP A 153 -4.47 -8.36 -6.67
CA ASP A 153 -4.87 -7.00 -6.97
C ASP A 153 -3.77 -5.98 -6.63
N ALA A 154 -3.95 -4.74 -7.06
CA ALA A 154 -3.02 -3.63 -6.87
C ALA A 154 -2.92 -3.14 -5.41
N ASP A 155 -3.92 -3.42 -4.57
CA ASP A 155 -4.12 -2.75 -3.28
C ASP A 155 -3.00 -2.99 -2.26
N SER A 156 -2.50 -4.20 -2.14
CA SER A 156 -1.41 -4.51 -1.20
C SER A 156 -0.10 -3.84 -1.58
N LEU A 157 0.24 -3.82 -2.87
CA LEU A 157 1.44 -3.15 -3.36
C LEU A 157 1.32 -1.63 -3.21
N TYR A 158 0.15 -1.08 -3.53
CA TYR A 158 -0.13 0.34 -3.30
C TYR A 158 0.02 0.70 -1.82
N LEU A 159 -0.55 -0.09 -0.90
CA LEU A 159 -0.41 0.10 0.55
C LEU A 159 1.06 0.07 0.98
N LEU A 160 1.86 -0.84 0.43
CA LEU A 160 3.30 -0.91 0.71
C LEU A 160 4.00 0.39 0.29
N PHE A 161 3.84 0.82 -0.97
CA PHE A 161 4.50 2.03 -1.46
C PHE A 161 3.99 3.30 -0.78
N PHE A 162 2.69 3.36 -0.49
CA PHE A 162 2.12 4.44 0.31
C PHE A 162 2.76 4.51 1.70
N THR A 163 2.83 3.38 2.40
CA THR A 163 3.44 3.30 3.73
C THR A 163 4.91 3.70 3.69
N LEU A 164 5.69 3.16 2.75
CA LEU A 164 7.11 3.52 2.60
C LEU A 164 7.29 5.01 2.30
N ALA A 165 6.43 5.62 1.48
CA ALA A 165 6.45 7.06 1.22
C ALA A 165 6.20 7.86 2.51
N MET A 166 5.20 7.50 3.30
CA MET A 166 4.89 8.18 4.57
C MET A 166 6.02 8.02 5.59
N LEU A 167 6.57 6.81 5.74
CA LEU A 167 7.69 6.58 6.65
C LEU A 167 8.97 7.33 6.21
N ALA A 168 9.23 7.40 4.90
CA ALA A 168 10.32 8.20 4.35
C ALA A 168 10.09 9.71 4.63
N MET A 169 8.86 10.19 4.43
CA MET A 169 8.48 11.58 4.71
C MET A 169 8.76 11.97 6.16
N LEU A 170 8.39 11.13 7.12
CA LEU A 170 8.65 11.36 8.55
C LEU A 170 10.14 11.42 8.89
N LYS A 171 11.02 10.84 8.05
CA LYS A 171 12.48 10.83 8.24
C LYS A 171 13.21 11.94 7.50
N ILE A 172 12.56 12.80 6.74
CA ILE A 172 13.23 13.84 5.91
C ILE A 172 14.09 14.76 6.77
N ARG A 173 13.65 15.11 7.98
CA ARG A 173 14.41 15.98 8.90
C ARG A 173 15.70 15.34 9.41
N GLU A 174 15.72 14.03 9.54
CA GLU A 174 16.87 13.26 10.00
C GLU A 174 17.82 12.97 8.83
N ASN A 175 17.27 12.63 7.68
CA ASN A 175 18.01 12.31 6.48
C ASN A 175 17.28 12.86 5.24
N GLY A 176 17.78 13.94 4.70
CA GLY A 176 17.17 14.59 3.53
C GLY A 176 17.12 13.73 2.25
N ARG A 177 17.88 12.61 2.18
CA ARG A 177 17.79 11.65 1.05
C ARG A 177 16.47 10.88 1.06
N MET A 178 15.78 10.82 2.21
CA MET A 178 14.46 10.18 2.33
C MET A 178 13.41 10.84 1.45
N LEU A 179 13.61 12.10 1.08
CA LEU A 179 12.77 12.79 0.11
C LEU A 179 12.75 12.07 -1.25
N TYR A 180 13.90 11.59 -1.71
CA TYR A 180 13.99 10.84 -2.98
C TYR A 180 13.35 9.47 -2.89
N VAL A 181 13.48 8.82 -1.72
CA VAL A 181 12.76 7.56 -1.44
C VAL A 181 11.25 7.78 -1.48
N CYS A 182 10.77 8.88 -0.87
CA CYS A 182 9.35 9.26 -0.94
C CYS A 182 8.90 9.48 -2.38
N GLY A 183 9.69 10.20 -3.19
CA GLY A 183 9.40 10.41 -4.61
C GLY A 183 9.34 9.10 -5.41
N LEU A 184 10.32 8.21 -5.22
CA LEU A 184 10.31 6.90 -5.89
C LEU A 184 9.10 6.06 -5.47
N CYS A 185 8.76 6.04 -4.17
CA CYS A 185 7.58 5.33 -3.69
C CYS A 185 6.28 5.92 -4.25
N PHE A 186 6.20 7.25 -4.42
CA PHE A 186 5.08 7.89 -5.13
C PHE A 186 4.97 7.36 -6.57
N SER A 187 6.08 7.33 -7.31
CA SER A 187 6.07 6.84 -8.68
C SER A 187 5.66 5.37 -8.77
N LEU A 188 6.17 4.51 -7.88
CA LEU A 188 5.78 3.10 -7.82
C LEU A 188 4.32 2.93 -7.41
N ALA A 189 3.80 3.74 -6.49
CA ALA A 189 2.38 3.76 -6.14
C ALA A 189 1.51 4.17 -7.32
N PHE A 190 1.92 5.19 -8.09
CA PHE A 190 1.25 5.60 -9.33
C PHE A 190 1.27 4.46 -10.36
N LEU A 191 2.43 3.85 -10.59
CA LEU A 191 2.59 2.72 -11.50
C LEU A 191 1.87 1.44 -11.03
N THR A 192 1.35 1.43 -9.79
CA THR A 192 0.54 0.33 -9.26
C THR A 192 -0.95 0.62 -9.35
N LYS A 193 -1.39 1.80 -8.92
CA LYS A 193 -2.82 2.15 -8.80
C LYS A 193 -3.13 3.59 -9.24
N SER A 194 -2.45 4.07 -10.28
CA SER A 194 -2.71 5.33 -10.98
C SER A 194 -2.90 6.55 -10.06
N PHE A 195 -3.95 7.34 -10.26
CA PHE A 195 -4.24 8.60 -9.56
C PHE A 195 -4.45 8.46 -8.05
N HIS A 196 -4.64 7.25 -7.51
CA HIS A 196 -4.68 7.02 -6.07
C HIS A 196 -3.38 7.46 -5.37
N ALA A 197 -2.24 7.43 -6.09
CA ALA A 197 -0.97 7.97 -5.59
C ALA A 197 -1.03 9.47 -5.26
N GLY A 198 -2.00 10.20 -5.80
CA GLY A 198 -2.26 11.61 -5.45
C GLY A 198 -2.43 11.84 -3.95
N MET A 199 -2.89 10.85 -3.19
CA MET A 199 -2.94 10.90 -1.73
C MET A 199 -1.55 11.10 -1.10
N ILE A 200 -0.51 10.47 -1.66
CA ILE A 200 0.88 10.65 -1.21
C ILE A 200 1.32 12.11 -1.46
N ALA A 201 1.00 12.63 -2.64
CA ALA A 201 1.34 14.01 -3.00
C ALA A 201 0.59 15.03 -2.11
N ALA A 202 -0.70 14.80 -1.85
CA ALA A 202 -1.50 15.69 -1.00
C ALA A 202 -1.00 15.71 0.45
N ILE A 203 -0.84 14.54 1.07
CA ILE A 203 -0.36 14.41 2.46
C ILE A 203 1.09 14.89 2.57
N GLY A 204 1.96 14.46 1.65
CA GLY A 204 3.37 14.84 1.64
C GLY A 204 3.58 16.32 1.36
N GLY A 205 2.84 16.89 0.42
CA GLY A 205 2.86 18.34 0.14
C GLY A 205 2.44 19.16 1.34
N LEU A 206 1.33 18.79 1.99
CA LEU A 206 0.86 19.43 3.22
C LEU A 206 1.90 19.31 4.35
N PHE A 207 2.49 18.13 4.54
CA PHE A 207 3.55 17.92 5.53
C PHE A 207 4.76 18.84 5.27
N LEU A 208 5.25 18.92 4.03
CA LEU A 208 6.39 19.77 3.67
C LEU A 208 6.09 21.27 3.87
N LEU A 209 4.85 21.67 3.60
CA LEU A 209 4.39 23.05 3.82
C LEU A 209 4.32 23.39 5.31
N LEU A 210 3.61 22.57 6.10
CA LEU A 210 3.41 22.80 7.54
C LEU A 210 4.70 22.73 8.33
N THR A 211 5.64 21.87 7.92
CA THR A 211 6.94 21.73 8.58
C THR A 211 7.98 22.75 8.10
N GLY A 212 7.67 23.52 7.07
CA GLY A 212 8.58 24.50 6.46
C GLY A 212 9.76 23.88 5.69
N GLU A 213 9.79 22.56 5.53
CA GLU A 213 10.87 21.85 4.82
C GLU A 213 10.93 22.22 3.33
N LEU A 214 9.79 22.54 2.73
CA LEU A 214 9.73 23.00 1.34
C LEU A 214 10.52 24.29 1.14
N ARG A 215 10.44 25.26 2.07
CA ARG A 215 11.16 26.54 1.99
C ARG A 215 12.68 26.41 2.16
N LYS A 216 13.13 25.34 2.85
CA LYS A 216 14.55 25.05 3.07
C LYS A 216 15.17 24.26 1.92
N MET A 217 14.35 23.81 0.97
CA MET A 217 14.78 22.93 -0.08
C MET A 217 15.55 23.70 -1.16
N LYS A 218 16.82 23.29 -1.39
CA LYS A 218 17.62 23.84 -2.49
C LYS A 218 17.03 23.41 -3.85
N PRO A 219 17.07 24.26 -4.91
CA PRO A 219 16.50 23.93 -6.22
C PRO A 219 16.96 22.60 -6.78
N GLY A 220 18.27 22.29 -6.73
CA GLY A 220 18.80 21.00 -7.21
C GLY A 220 18.23 19.79 -6.44
N ARG A 221 17.99 19.91 -5.13
CA ARG A 221 17.35 18.86 -4.35
C ARG A 221 15.88 18.68 -4.74
N PHE A 222 15.18 19.76 -5.02
CA PHE A 222 13.80 19.72 -5.50
C PHE A 222 13.71 19.06 -6.88
N LEU A 223 14.60 19.38 -7.81
CA LEU A 223 14.66 18.75 -9.14
C LEU A 223 14.95 17.25 -9.04
N LEU A 224 15.88 16.82 -8.18
CA LEU A 224 16.13 15.40 -7.94
C LEU A 224 14.92 14.67 -7.33
N PHE A 225 14.18 15.35 -6.44
CA PHE A 225 12.93 14.81 -5.90
C PHE A 225 11.88 14.64 -7.00
N LEU A 226 11.66 15.68 -7.83
CA LEU A 226 10.74 15.60 -8.96
C LEU A 226 11.19 14.50 -9.94
N GLY A 227 12.48 14.38 -10.21
CA GLY A 227 13.03 13.30 -11.02
C GLY A 227 12.69 11.92 -10.45
N SER A 228 12.91 11.69 -9.15
CA SER A 228 12.58 10.42 -8.51
C SER A 228 11.07 10.13 -8.50
N ALA A 229 10.23 11.17 -8.41
CA ALA A 229 8.78 11.03 -8.35
C ALA A 229 8.14 10.85 -9.75
N LEU A 230 8.66 11.50 -10.77
CA LEU A 230 7.99 11.57 -12.05
C LEU A 230 8.67 10.72 -13.13
N LEU A 231 9.99 10.55 -13.10
CA LEU A 231 10.73 9.90 -14.20
C LEU A 231 10.28 8.46 -14.47
N PRO A 232 10.12 7.55 -13.47
CA PRO A 232 9.68 6.19 -13.75
C PRO A 232 8.28 6.14 -14.36
N ALA A 233 7.35 6.97 -13.86
CA ALA A 233 5.99 7.07 -14.39
C ALA A 233 5.98 7.69 -15.81
N ALA A 234 6.82 8.71 -16.04
CA ALA A 234 6.93 9.35 -17.35
C ALA A 234 7.53 8.41 -18.41
N LEU A 235 8.56 7.64 -18.06
CA LEU A 235 9.14 6.65 -18.96
C LEU A 235 8.09 5.61 -19.39
N TRP A 236 7.33 5.08 -18.43
CA TRP A 236 6.22 4.19 -18.77
C TRP A 236 5.18 4.88 -19.64
N ALA A 237 4.79 6.12 -19.28
CA ALA A 237 3.77 6.85 -20.03
C ALA A 237 4.20 7.12 -21.48
N VAL A 238 5.46 7.46 -21.72
CA VAL A 238 6.00 7.64 -23.10
C VAL A 238 5.94 6.33 -23.88
N CYS A 239 6.37 5.21 -23.28
CA CYS A 239 6.30 3.91 -23.93
C CYS A 239 4.84 3.50 -24.24
N ARG A 240 3.93 3.73 -23.29
CA ARG A 240 2.51 3.42 -23.49
C ARG A 240 1.90 4.31 -24.57
N PHE A 241 2.23 5.61 -24.58
CA PHE A 241 1.75 6.56 -25.59
C PHE A 241 2.16 6.17 -27.01
N GLN A 242 3.37 5.61 -27.19
CA GLN A 242 3.82 5.13 -28.51
C GLN A 242 2.97 3.95 -29.01
N TYR A 243 2.29 3.22 -28.13
CA TYR A 243 1.47 2.09 -28.51
C TYR A 243 0.04 2.51 -28.92
N ASP A 244 -0.67 3.26 -28.08
CA ASP A 244 -2.09 3.56 -28.27
C ASP A 244 -2.44 5.06 -28.11
N GLY A 245 -1.43 5.93 -28.13
CA GLY A 245 -1.61 7.39 -28.04
C GLY A 245 -2.26 7.79 -26.72
N PHE A 246 -3.27 8.63 -26.78
CA PHE A 246 -4.00 9.10 -25.61
C PHE A 246 -5.13 8.15 -25.16
N THR A 247 -5.43 7.08 -25.90
CA THR A 247 -6.59 6.22 -25.63
C THR A 247 -6.56 5.65 -24.22
N PHE A 248 -5.46 5.03 -23.81
CA PHE A 248 -5.32 4.48 -22.46
C PHE A 248 -5.44 5.55 -21.38
N PHE A 249 -4.76 6.68 -21.53
CA PHE A 249 -4.74 7.74 -20.54
C PHE A 249 -6.10 8.41 -20.37
N ARG A 250 -6.85 8.56 -21.45
CA ARG A 250 -8.22 9.07 -21.41
C ARG A 250 -9.12 8.12 -20.62
N ASN A 251 -9.10 6.83 -20.94
CA ASN A 251 -9.87 5.83 -20.19
C ASN A 251 -9.47 5.76 -18.71
N MET A 252 -8.16 5.86 -18.41
CA MET A 252 -7.66 5.90 -17.05
C MET A 252 -8.17 7.13 -16.27
N TYR A 253 -8.21 8.31 -16.90
CA TYR A 253 -8.77 9.52 -16.31
C TYR A 253 -10.29 9.38 -16.10
N GLU A 254 -11.00 8.89 -17.11
CA GLU A 254 -12.45 8.69 -17.03
C GLU A 254 -12.84 7.68 -15.94
N ALA A 255 -12.13 6.56 -15.81
CA ALA A 255 -12.42 5.54 -14.80
C ALA A 255 -12.04 5.99 -13.37
N ASP A 256 -10.85 6.56 -13.20
CA ASP A 256 -10.32 6.82 -11.86
C ASP A 256 -10.68 8.20 -11.29
N ILE A 257 -11.02 9.17 -12.13
CA ILE A 257 -11.35 10.55 -11.70
C ILE A 257 -12.76 10.93 -12.09
N ALA A 258 -13.04 11.06 -13.40
CA ALA A 258 -14.32 11.61 -13.86
C ALA A 258 -15.51 10.74 -13.44
N GLY A 259 -15.42 9.42 -13.60
CA GLY A 259 -16.48 8.50 -13.22
C GLY A 259 -16.73 8.39 -11.71
N ARG A 260 -15.72 8.66 -10.89
CA ARG A 260 -15.86 8.63 -9.41
C ARG A 260 -16.32 9.96 -8.82
N THR A 261 -16.11 11.07 -9.54
CA THR A 261 -16.53 12.41 -9.11
C THR A 261 -17.90 12.80 -9.64
N ALA A 262 -18.40 12.12 -10.69
CA ALA A 262 -19.74 12.37 -11.22
C ALA A 262 -20.84 12.04 -10.19
N ALA A 263 -21.89 12.84 -10.16
CA ALA A 263 -23.04 12.59 -9.28
C ALA A 263 -23.66 11.22 -9.62
N GLY A 264 -23.60 10.30 -8.68
CA GLY A 264 -24.05 8.93 -8.84
C GLY A 264 -22.94 7.89 -9.04
N GLY A 265 -21.69 8.31 -9.32
CA GLY A 265 -20.49 7.46 -9.49
C GLY A 265 -20.67 6.27 -10.44
N LEU A 266 -19.65 5.94 -11.21
CA LEU A 266 -19.59 4.62 -11.85
C LEU A 266 -19.62 3.55 -10.74
N GLU A 267 -20.46 2.53 -10.87
CA GLU A 267 -20.60 1.41 -9.91
C GLU A 267 -21.26 1.77 -8.55
N GLY A 268 -21.97 2.92 -8.42
CA GLY A 268 -22.70 3.25 -7.19
C GLY A 268 -21.81 3.68 -6.00
N HIS A 269 -20.57 4.06 -6.22
CA HIS A 269 -19.60 4.48 -5.18
C HIS A 269 -19.68 5.96 -4.79
N GLY A 270 -20.67 6.70 -5.26
CA GLY A 270 -20.93 8.10 -4.88
C GLY A 270 -21.56 8.22 -3.48
N PHE A 271 -20.81 7.94 -2.42
CA PHE A 271 -21.29 8.11 -1.07
C PHE A 271 -21.18 9.57 -0.60
N PRO A 272 -22.19 10.13 0.09
CA PRO A 272 -22.10 11.47 0.68
C PRO A 272 -20.99 11.51 1.74
N PHE A 273 -20.45 12.70 2.01
CA PHE A 273 -19.39 12.87 3.04
C PHE A 273 -19.80 12.32 4.41
N SER A 274 -21.08 12.41 4.76
CA SER A 274 -21.64 11.83 5.98
C SER A 274 -21.45 10.31 6.08
N PHE A 275 -21.43 9.58 4.96
CA PHE A 275 -21.19 8.14 4.94
C PHE A 275 -19.83 7.78 5.52
N TYR A 276 -18.77 8.50 5.13
CA TYR A 276 -17.42 8.24 5.64
C TYR A 276 -17.34 8.51 7.14
N TRP A 277 -17.99 9.58 7.59
CA TRP A 277 -18.06 9.93 9.01
C TRP A 277 -18.83 8.87 9.83
N THR A 278 -20.01 8.49 9.36
CA THR A 278 -20.81 7.44 10.02
C THR A 278 -20.11 6.08 9.99
N SER A 279 -19.43 5.74 8.89
CA SER A 279 -18.69 4.48 8.79
C SER A 279 -17.51 4.42 9.78
N ILE A 280 -16.80 5.53 10.00
CA ILE A 280 -15.67 5.58 10.93
C ILE A 280 -16.17 5.48 12.41
N PHE A 281 -17.28 6.12 12.75
CA PHE A 281 -17.71 6.28 14.15
C PHE A 281 -18.84 5.33 14.59
N TRP A 282 -19.71 4.88 13.68
CA TRP A 282 -20.91 4.12 14.04
C TRP A 282 -20.88 2.64 13.61
N ASN A 283 -20.03 2.24 12.66
CA ASN A 283 -19.91 0.84 12.31
C ASN A 283 -18.98 0.11 13.28
N PHE A 284 -19.49 -0.94 13.94
CA PHE A 284 -18.75 -1.77 14.87
C PHE A 284 -17.51 -2.44 14.21
N ASP A 285 -17.54 -2.64 12.90
CA ASP A 285 -16.39 -3.14 12.15
C ASP A 285 -15.20 -2.13 12.13
N TYR A 286 -15.45 -0.87 12.49
CA TYR A 286 -14.49 0.23 12.52
C TYR A 286 -14.17 0.75 13.94
N ILE A 287 -14.27 -0.11 14.95
CA ILE A 287 -13.91 0.19 16.36
C ILE A 287 -12.51 0.83 16.47
N TYR A 288 -11.68 0.62 15.46
CA TYR A 288 -10.35 1.22 15.31
C TYR A 288 -10.37 2.75 15.15
N GLY A 289 -11.44 3.34 14.64
CA GLY A 289 -11.60 4.79 14.57
C GLY A 289 -11.62 5.42 15.97
N TRP A 290 -12.35 4.82 16.90
CA TRP A 290 -12.39 5.24 18.30
C TRP A 290 -11.05 5.03 19.00
N LEU A 291 -10.38 3.90 18.75
CA LEU A 291 -9.05 3.64 19.29
C LEU A 291 -8.02 4.65 18.78
N THR A 292 -8.11 5.06 17.51
CA THR A 292 -7.24 6.08 16.93
C THR A 292 -7.47 7.43 17.61
N LEU A 293 -8.72 7.83 17.86
CA LEU A 293 -9.03 9.06 18.59
C LEU A 293 -8.51 9.04 20.02
N LEU A 294 -8.66 7.90 20.72
CA LEU A 294 -8.12 7.73 22.08
C LEU A 294 -6.59 7.84 22.15
N VAL A 295 -5.89 7.52 21.07
CA VAL A 295 -4.42 7.64 20.98
C VAL A 295 -3.99 9.07 20.65
N ILE A 296 -4.83 9.84 19.95
CA ILE A 296 -4.53 11.24 19.57
C ILE A 296 -4.86 12.21 20.71
N MET A 297 -5.81 11.91 21.57
CA MET A 297 -6.16 12.67 22.78
C MET A 297 -5.20 12.37 23.94
#